data_d548204151d3a65f555074a3564be4a3
#
_entry.id   d548204151d3a65f555074a3564be4a3
#
_cell.length_a   1.000
_cell.length_b   1.000
_cell.length_c   1.000
_cell.angle_alpha   90.00
_cell.angle_beta   90.00
_cell.angle_gamma   90.00
#
_symmetry.space_group_name_H-M   'P 1'
#
loop_
_entity.id
_entity.type
_entity.pdbx_description
1 polymer ?
#
loop_
_entity_poly.entity_id
_entity_poly.type
_entity_poly.pdbx_seq_one_letter_code
_entity_poly.pdbx_strand_id
1 'polypeptide(L)'
;AQQEESITLSLQQAIEIAQENSPEAQAARHTYRAAYWNYRFFRANYLPSVTLTSSPTLNREINKITQPDGTNQFIQQDQLSTDLSLKINQNIWFTGGSLFVKSTTQRIDEFEDNHTAYNTQPVVIGYEQQLFGYNSLKWDRRIEPLRYREARKAYAEALELVASETSTLFFNPVSYTHLTLPTILRV
;
A
#
# COMPACT_ATOMS: atom_id res chain seq x y z
N ALA A 1 -11.93 -51.73 -10.93
CA ALA A 1 -13.21 -51.08 -11.06
C ALA A 1 -13.21 -49.87 -10.11
N GLN A 2 -12.94 -48.68 -10.66
CA GLN A 2 -13.17 -47.44 -9.91
C GLN A 2 -14.67 -47.22 -9.91
N GLN A 3 -15.29 -47.21 -8.72
CA GLN A 3 -16.63 -46.71 -8.54
C GLN A 3 -16.62 -45.21 -8.84
N GLU A 4 -17.20 -44.78 -9.94
CA GLU A 4 -17.57 -43.40 -10.18
C GLU A 4 -18.64 -43.03 -9.16
N GLU A 5 -18.24 -42.32 -8.12
CA GLU A 5 -19.17 -41.68 -7.19
C GLU A 5 -19.95 -40.62 -7.96
N SER A 6 -21.17 -40.90 -8.31
CA SER A 6 -22.06 -39.92 -8.98
C SER A 6 -22.42 -38.83 -7.97
N ILE A 7 -21.83 -37.67 -8.11
CA ILE A 7 -22.16 -36.49 -7.30
C ILE A 7 -23.41 -35.83 -7.89
N THR A 8 -24.53 -35.91 -7.17
CA THR A 8 -25.75 -35.18 -7.52
C THR A 8 -25.71 -33.81 -6.89
N LEU A 9 -25.59 -32.75 -7.71
CA LEU A 9 -25.59 -31.37 -7.27
C LEU A 9 -26.97 -30.74 -7.53
N SER A 10 -27.53 -30.07 -6.52
CA SER A 10 -28.64 -29.14 -6.73
C SER A 10 -28.13 -27.83 -7.34
N LEU A 11 -29.00 -27.08 -8.03
CA LEU A 11 -28.63 -25.75 -8.59
C LEU A 11 -28.06 -24.83 -7.52
N GLN A 12 -28.64 -24.81 -6.33
CA GLN A 12 -28.18 -23.95 -5.24
C GLN A 12 -26.77 -24.32 -4.77
N GLN A 13 -26.48 -25.62 -4.63
CA GLN A 13 -25.16 -26.10 -4.29
C GLN A 13 -24.13 -25.77 -5.38
N ALA A 14 -24.50 -25.87 -6.65
CA ALA A 14 -23.64 -25.51 -7.75
C ALA A 14 -23.29 -24.02 -7.72
N ILE A 15 -24.27 -23.14 -7.44
CA ILE A 15 -24.05 -21.69 -7.30
C ILE A 15 -23.13 -21.38 -6.11
N GLU A 16 -23.36 -21.97 -4.95
CA GLU A 16 -22.54 -21.77 -3.75
C GLU A 16 -21.07 -22.18 -4.00
N ILE A 17 -20.86 -23.35 -4.61
CA ILE A 17 -19.51 -23.84 -4.96
C ILE A 17 -18.86 -22.88 -5.97
N ALA A 18 -19.58 -22.39 -6.96
CA ALA A 18 -19.05 -21.46 -7.95
C ALA A 18 -18.69 -20.11 -7.33
N GLN A 19 -19.54 -19.57 -6.44
CA GLN A 19 -19.25 -18.32 -5.72
C GLN A 19 -18.07 -18.44 -4.75
N GLU A 20 -17.78 -19.64 -4.25
CA GLU A 20 -16.61 -19.87 -3.39
C GLU A 20 -15.32 -20.09 -4.17
N ASN A 21 -15.39 -20.90 -5.25
CA ASN A 21 -14.20 -21.50 -5.85
C ASN A 21 -13.93 -21.05 -7.29
N SER A 22 -14.87 -20.35 -7.97
CA SER A 22 -14.59 -19.90 -9.34
C SER A 22 -13.46 -18.85 -9.38
N PRO A 23 -12.64 -18.84 -10.42
CA PRO A 23 -11.59 -17.84 -10.61
C PRO A 23 -12.12 -16.40 -10.57
N GLU A 24 -13.32 -16.16 -11.15
CA GLU A 24 -14.00 -14.88 -11.21
C GLU A 24 -14.40 -14.40 -9.80
N ALA A 25 -14.99 -15.28 -8.99
CA ALA A 25 -15.35 -14.96 -7.60
C ALA A 25 -14.11 -14.70 -6.74
N GLN A 26 -13.04 -15.45 -6.93
CA GLN A 26 -11.77 -15.23 -6.24
C GLN A 26 -11.14 -13.90 -6.66
N ALA A 27 -11.11 -13.57 -7.95
CA ALA A 27 -10.62 -12.29 -8.45
C ALA A 27 -11.41 -11.11 -7.88
N ALA A 28 -12.75 -11.21 -7.86
CA ALA A 28 -13.63 -10.20 -7.27
C ALA A 28 -13.35 -10.02 -5.76
N ARG A 29 -13.14 -11.13 -5.03
CA ARG A 29 -12.78 -11.10 -3.59
C ARG A 29 -11.45 -10.41 -3.35
N HIS A 30 -10.43 -10.69 -4.19
CA HIS A 30 -9.13 -10.03 -4.07
C HIS A 30 -9.20 -8.53 -4.39
N THR A 31 -9.96 -8.15 -5.42
CA THR A 31 -10.20 -6.74 -5.77
C THR A 31 -10.90 -5.99 -4.63
N TYR A 32 -11.93 -6.59 -4.03
CA TYR A 32 -12.59 -6.01 -2.86
C TYR A 32 -11.65 -5.86 -1.66
N ARG A 33 -10.81 -6.89 -1.38
CA ARG A 33 -9.81 -6.82 -0.31
C ARG A 33 -8.78 -5.71 -0.55
N ALA A 34 -8.34 -5.54 -1.80
CA ALA A 34 -7.44 -4.44 -2.17
C ALA A 34 -8.08 -3.07 -1.90
N ALA A 35 -9.35 -2.88 -2.29
CA ALA A 35 -10.10 -1.66 -2.02
C ALA A 35 -10.29 -1.40 -0.51
N TYR A 36 -10.52 -2.45 0.29
CA TYR A 36 -10.61 -2.35 1.74
C TYR A 36 -9.28 -1.87 2.36
N TRP A 37 -8.15 -2.43 1.94
CA TRP A 37 -6.84 -2.03 2.44
C TRP A 37 -6.45 -0.63 1.98
N ASN A 38 -6.80 -0.23 0.75
CA ASN A 38 -6.61 1.13 0.25
C ASN A 38 -7.43 2.14 1.09
N TYR A 39 -8.66 1.81 1.44
CA TYR A 39 -9.47 2.64 2.33
C TYR A 39 -8.87 2.73 3.74
N ARG A 40 -8.33 1.63 4.28
CA ARG A 40 -7.62 1.66 5.56
C ARG A 40 -6.34 2.48 5.53
N PHE A 41 -5.56 2.36 4.45
CA PHE A 41 -4.37 3.18 4.22
C PHE A 41 -4.73 4.67 4.16
N PHE A 42 -5.77 5.01 3.39
CA PHE A 42 -6.30 6.37 3.38
C PHE A 42 -6.63 6.87 4.79
N ARG A 43 -7.34 6.09 5.60
CA ARG A 43 -7.66 6.47 6.98
C ARG A 43 -6.42 6.65 7.85
N ALA A 44 -5.39 5.86 7.64
CA ALA A 44 -4.13 5.95 8.36
C ALA A 44 -3.40 7.27 8.10
N ASN A 45 -3.55 7.88 6.90
CA ASN A 45 -2.95 9.17 6.56
C ASN A 45 -3.48 10.36 7.38
N TYR A 46 -4.57 10.17 8.11
CA TYR A 46 -5.10 11.16 9.06
C TYR A 46 -4.58 10.98 10.49
N LEU A 47 -3.84 9.92 10.74
CA LEU A 47 -3.21 9.67 12.03
C LEU A 47 -1.79 10.25 12.05
N PRO A 48 -1.25 10.57 13.23
CA PRO A 48 0.16 10.94 13.34
C PRO A 48 1.05 9.80 12.84
N SER A 49 2.01 10.13 12.00
CA SER A 49 3.07 9.19 11.59
C SER A 49 4.34 9.45 12.37
N VAL A 50 4.98 8.40 12.85
CA VAL A 50 6.27 8.46 13.55
C VAL A 50 7.31 7.79 12.66
N THR A 51 8.36 8.53 12.33
CA THR A 51 9.44 8.04 11.46
C THR A 51 10.77 8.21 12.17
N LEU A 52 11.52 7.12 12.27
CA LEU A 52 12.91 7.13 12.72
C LEU A 52 13.80 6.87 11.50
N THR A 53 14.74 7.79 11.24
CA THR A 53 15.67 7.69 10.12
C THR A 53 17.09 7.70 10.67
N SER A 54 17.93 6.80 10.17
CA SER A 54 19.36 6.80 10.43
C SER A 54 20.11 6.79 9.10
N SER A 55 21.09 7.68 8.97
CA SER A 55 21.89 7.86 7.73
C SER A 55 23.38 7.91 8.08
N PRO A 56 24.08 6.77 8.14
CA PRO A 56 25.53 6.79 8.25
C PRO A 56 26.15 7.21 6.91
N THR A 57 27.06 8.19 6.93
CA THR A 57 27.76 8.71 5.76
C THR A 57 29.25 8.73 6.05
N LEU A 58 30.02 8.01 5.24
CA LEU A 58 31.50 8.03 5.30
C LEU A 58 31.98 9.09 4.30
N ASN A 59 32.62 10.15 4.82
CA ASN A 59 33.23 11.19 4.00
C ASN A 59 34.74 11.05 4.08
N ARG A 60 35.37 11.11 2.91
CA ARG A 60 36.81 11.15 2.77
C ARG A 60 37.14 12.30 1.82
N GLU A 61 37.72 13.36 2.36
CA GLU A 61 38.01 14.58 1.63
C GLU A 61 39.47 15.02 1.87
N ILE A 62 40.06 15.63 0.85
CA ILE A 62 41.36 16.32 0.97
C ILE A 62 41.08 17.81 0.85
N ASN A 63 41.16 18.50 1.97
CA ASN A 63 40.94 19.94 2.04
C ASN A 63 42.24 20.69 1.86
N LYS A 64 42.25 21.66 0.93
CA LYS A 64 43.38 22.58 0.74
C LYS A 64 43.15 23.80 1.61
N ILE A 65 44.01 23.99 2.61
CA ILE A 65 44.01 25.17 3.47
C ILE A 65 45.19 26.06 3.05
N THR A 66 44.89 27.32 2.70
CA THR A 66 45.94 28.32 2.43
C THR A 66 46.28 29.03 3.73
N GLN A 67 47.51 28.90 4.18
CA GLN A 67 48.00 29.58 5.40
C GLN A 67 48.20 31.07 5.15
N PRO A 68 48.30 31.91 6.22
CA PRO A 68 48.51 33.35 6.09
C PRO A 68 49.82 33.72 5.40
N ASP A 69 50.81 32.83 5.34
CA ASP A 69 52.09 32.97 4.64
C ASP A 69 51.99 32.66 3.12
N GLY A 70 50.81 32.34 2.62
CA GLY A 70 50.57 31.98 1.22
C GLY A 70 50.89 30.52 0.85
N THR A 71 51.34 29.70 1.79
CA THR A 71 51.58 28.28 1.56
C THR A 71 50.28 27.47 1.58
N ASN A 72 50.20 26.43 0.75
CA ASN A 72 49.05 25.55 0.72
C ASN A 72 49.35 24.26 1.49
N GLN A 73 48.53 23.95 2.46
CA GLN A 73 48.58 22.69 3.17
C GLN A 73 47.39 21.84 2.76
N PHE A 74 47.60 20.55 2.43
CA PHE A 74 46.55 19.59 2.15
C PHE A 74 46.32 18.78 3.42
N ILE A 75 45.10 18.85 3.94
CA ILE A 75 44.67 18.07 5.10
C ILE A 75 43.67 17.03 4.60
N GLN A 76 43.95 15.76 4.85
CA GLN A 76 43.02 14.68 4.63
C GLN A 76 42.06 14.67 5.80
N GLN A 77 40.76 14.60 5.53
CA GLN A 77 39.72 14.52 6.53
C GLN A 77 38.86 13.26 6.25
N ASP A 78 39.06 12.27 7.10
CA ASP A 78 38.28 11.01 7.06
C ASP A 78 37.32 11.02 8.24
N GLN A 79 36.03 11.08 7.98
CA GLN A 79 35.01 11.13 9.03
C GLN A 79 33.80 10.24 8.73
N LEU A 80 33.23 9.63 9.76
CA LEU A 80 31.95 8.96 9.75
C LEU A 80 30.92 9.88 10.41
N SER A 81 29.97 10.36 9.65
CA SER A 81 28.82 11.10 10.16
C SER A 81 27.61 10.17 10.23
N THR A 82 27.02 10.06 11.41
CA THR A 82 25.80 9.26 11.62
C THR A 82 24.69 10.18 12.10
N ASP A 83 23.70 10.41 11.25
CA ASP A 83 22.51 11.18 11.58
C ASP A 83 21.41 10.24 12.10
N LEU A 84 20.81 10.59 13.23
CA LEU A 84 19.63 9.96 13.77
C LEU A 84 18.52 11.02 13.91
N SER A 85 17.41 10.80 13.24
CA SER A 85 16.28 11.73 13.20
C SER A 85 14.97 11.02 13.55
N LEU A 86 14.30 11.49 14.59
CA LEU A 86 12.95 11.09 14.97
C LEU A 86 11.99 12.22 14.56
N LYS A 87 11.04 11.91 13.68
CA LYS A 87 10.02 12.86 13.20
C LYS A 87 8.63 12.32 13.48
N ILE A 88 7.80 13.14 14.11
CA ILE A 88 6.35 12.93 14.26
C ILE A 88 5.69 13.92 13.31
N ASN A 89 4.86 13.43 12.39
CA ASN A 89 4.16 14.26 11.41
C ASN A 89 2.67 14.05 11.48
N GLN A 90 1.88 15.12 11.53
CA GLN A 90 0.43 15.12 11.53
C GLN A 90 -0.11 15.94 10.38
N ASN A 91 -0.83 15.29 9.48
CA ASN A 91 -1.51 15.94 8.37
C ASN A 91 -2.80 16.63 8.85
N ILE A 92 -3.02 17.87 8.41
CA ILE A 92 -4.19 18.68 8.75
C ILE A 92 -5.11 18.74 7.53
N TRP A 93 -6.20 17.99 7.57
CA TRP A 93 -7.10 17.79 6.41
C TRP A 93 -7.81 19.06 5.92
N PHE A 94 -8.14 20.00 6.82
CA PHE A 94 -8.90 21.19 6.45
C PHE A 94 -8.04 22.27 5.79
N THR A 95 -6.76 22.38 6.17
CA THR A 95 -5.80 23.32 5.55
C THR A 95 -5.03 22.67 4.40
N GLY A 96 -4.84 21.34 4.43
CA GLY A 96 -3.95 20.63 3.52
C GLY A 96 -2.48 20.75 3.90
N GLY A 97 -2.17 21.32 5.07
CA GLY A 97 -0.83 21.42 5.61
C GLY A 97 -0.47 20.27 6.54
N SER A 98 0.73 20.28 7.09
CA SER A 98 1.20 19.32 8.08
C SER A 98 1.93 20.02 9.23
N LEU A 99 1.67 19.52 10.44
CA LEU A 99 2.40 19.88 11.64
C LEU A 99 3.43 18.79 11.92
N PHE A 100 4.67 19.18 12.22
CA PHE A 100 5.68 18.19 12.57
C PHE A 100 6.48 18.59 13.83
N VAL A 101 6.91 17.58 14.54
CA VAL A 101 7.88 17.66 15.62
C VAL A 101 9.06 16.77 15.23
N LYS A 102 10.27 17.31 15.26
CA LYS A 102 11.49 16.60 14.86
C LYS A 102 12.55 16.74 15.93
N SER A 103 13.24 15.65 16.24
CA SER A 103 14.47 15.60 17.02
C SER A 103 15.58 15.02 16.16
N THR A 104 16.75 15.65 16.14
CA THR A 104 17.88 15.18 15.32
C THR A 104 19.13 15.16 16.17
N THR A 105 19.87 14.06 16.10
CA THR A 105 21.20 13.92 16.68
C THR A 105 22.16 13.45 15.60
N GLN A 106 23.24 14.17 15.42
CA GLN A 106 24.34 13.82 14.53
C GLN A 106 25.54 13.45 15.38
N ARG A 107 26.12 12.30 15.13
CA ARG A 107 27.41 11.88 15.66
C ARG A 107 28.44 11.94 14.53
N ILE A 108 29.55 12.57 14.79
CA ILE A 108 30.70 12.70 13.89
C ILE A 108 31.90 12.06 14.54
N ASP A 109 32.40 11.00 13.91
CA ASP A 109 33.62 10.31 14.31
C ASP A 109 34.73 10.67 13.30
N GLU A 110 35.74 11.41 13.75
CA GLU A 110 36.94 11.77 12.98
C GLU A 110 38.02 10.72 13.22
N PHE A 111 38.47 10.07 12.15
CA PHE A 111 39.42 8.95 12.30
C PHE A 111 40.89 9.40 12.48
N GLU A 112 41.24 10.60 12.00
CA GLU A 112 42.60 11.09 12.05
C GLU A 112 43.02 11.48 13.49
N ASP A 113 42.15 12.20 14.18
CA ASP A 113 42.36 12.66 15.55
C ASP A 113 41.68 11.79 16.61
N ASN A 114 40.99 10.71 16.19
CA ASN A 114 40.21 9.85 17.05
C ASN A 114 39.24 10.66 17.94
N HIS A 115 38.62 11.68 17.35
CA HIS A 115 37.71 12.61 18.03
C HIS A 115 36.28 12.30 17.67
N THR A 116 35.37 12.30 18.68
CA THR A 116 33.94 12.13 18.49
C THR A 116 33.21 13.38 18.93
N ALA A 117 32.44 13.97 18.03
CA ALA A 117 31.59 15.12 18.29
C ALA A 117 30.08 14.77 18.14
N TYR A 118 29.26 15.48 18.91
CA TYR A 118 27.81 15.35 18.82
C TYR A 118 27.18 16.71 18.55
N ASN A 119 26.29 16.75 17.58
CA ASN A 119 25.43 17.91 17.29
C ASN A 119 23.96 17.46 17.47
N THR A 120 23.26 18.06 18.43
CA THR A 120 21.90 17.64 18.77
C THR A 120 20.94 18.84 18.72
N GLN A 121 19.85 18.66 17.97
CA GLN A 121 18.69 19.55 18.00
C GLN A 121 17.55 18.79 18.71
N PRO A 122 17.34 19.01 20.00
CA PRO A 122 16.46 18.17 20.79
C PRO A 122 14.99 18.25 20.38
N VAL A 123 14.50 19.43 20.00
CA VAL A 123 13.12 19.63 19.55
C VAL A 123 13.05 20.74 18.52
N VAL A 124 12.51 20.41 17.36
CA VAL A 124 12.12 21.37 16.32
C VAL A 124 10.64 21.16 16.04
N ILE A 125 9.83 22.21 16.17
CA ILE A 125 8.41 22.18 15.83
C ILE A 125 8.21 23.06 14.61
N GLY A 126 7.54 22.54 13.58
CA GLY A 126 7.29 23.26 12.35
C GLY A 126 5.91 22.98 11.80
N TYR A 127 5.40 23.93 11.05
CA TYR A 127 4.18 23.83 10.29
C TYR A 127 4.49 24.11 8.83
N GLU A 128 4.05 23.19 7.96
CA GLU A 128 4.24 23.29 6.51
C GLU A 128 2.88 23.43 5.84
N GLN A 129 2.70 24.48 5.04
CA GLN A 129 1.45 24.77 4.35
C GLN A 129 1.70 25.14 2.90
N GLN A 130 1.07 24.41 2.00
CA GLN A 130 0.94 24.81 0.61
C GLN A 130 -0.04 25.99 0.48
N LEU A 131 0.45 27.15 0.02
CA LEU A 131 -0.36 28.36 -0.11
C LEU A 131 -1.21 28.35 -1.39
N PHE A 132 -0.63 27.86 -2.49
CA PHE A 132 -1.28 27.82 -3.80
C PHE A 132 -1.25 26.38 -4.32
N GLY A 133 -2.18 25.58 -3.85
CA GLY A 133 -2.24 24.18 -4.22
C GLY A 133 -3.59 23.52 -3.98
N TYR A 134 -3.77 22.40 -4.65
CA TYR A 134 -4.93 21.54 -4.46
C TYR A 134 -4.82 20.81 -3.11
N ASN A 135 -5.84 20.95 -2.27
CA ASN A 135 -5.93 20.21 -1.02
C ASN A 135 -6.46 18.79 -1.27
N SER A 136 -5.56 17.83 -1.54
CA SER A 136 -5.91 16.43 -1.78
C SER A 136 -6.62 15.80 -0.58
N LEU A 137 -6.15 16.04 0.66
CA LEU A 137 -6.73 15.46 1.87
C LEU A 137 -8.21 15.77 2.04
N LYS A 138 -8.62 17.01 1.71
CA LYS A 138 -10.02 17.43 1.78
C LYS A 138 -10.90 16.67 0.80
N TRP A 139 -10.40 16.44 -0.42
CA TRP A 139 -11.15 15.74 -1.47
C TRP A 139 -11.13 14.22 -1.25
N ASP A 140 -10.01 13.67 -0.86
CA ASP A 140 -9.88 12.24 -0.56
C ASP A 140 -10.85 11.82 0.55
N ARG A 141 -11.07 12.69 1.55
CA ARG A 141 -12.06 12.45 2.60
C ARG A 141 -13.48 12.27 2.06
N ARG A 142 -13.80 12.88 0.91
CA ARG A 142 -15.12 12.76 0.27
C ARG A 142 -15.17 11.60 -0.72
N ILE A 143 -14.08 11.36 -1.44
CA ILE A 143 -14.01 10.41 -2.54
C ILE A 143 -13.77 8.99 -2.03
N GLU A 144 -12.84 8.77 -1.10
CA GLU A 144 -12.44 7.42 -0.69
C GLU A 144 -13.56 6.59 -0.04
N PRO A 145 -14.46 7.16 0.78
CA PRO A 145 -15.62 6.41 1.25
C PRO A 145 -16.58 5.99 0.13
N LEU A 146 -16.68 6.78 -0.94
CA LEU A 146 -17.51 6.44 -2.11
C LEU A 146 -16.86 5.32 -2.92
N ARG A 147 -15.56 5.39 -3.18
CA ARG A 147 -14.79 4.32 -3.83
C ARG A 147 -14.89 2.99 -3.08
N TYR A 148 -14.84 3.03 -1.76
CA TYR A 148 -15.03 1.81 -0.97
C TYR A 148 -16.45 1.24 -1.09
N ARG A 149 -17.49 2.11 -1.12
CA ARG A 149 -18.89 1.68 -1.37
C ARG A 149 -19.07 1.11 -2.77
N GLU A 150 -18.46 1.73 -3.77
CA GLU A 150 -18.43 1.23 -5.14
C GLU A 150 -17.81 -0.16 -5.22
N ALA A 151 -16.62 -0.35 -4.65
CA ALA A 151 -15.95 -1.65 -4.61
C ALA A 151 -16.79 -2.74 -3.92
N ARG A 152 -17.54 -2.38 -2.87
CA ARG A 152 -18.47 -3.30 -2.22
C ARG A 152 -19.62 -3.72 -3.13
N LYS A 153 -20.17 -2.79 -3.89
CA LYS A 153 -21.25 -3.08 -4.85
C LYS A 153 -20.73 -3.88 -6.03
N ALA A 154 -19.56 -3.54 -6.57
CA ALA A 154 -18.93 -4.28 -7.65
C ALA A 154 -18.61 -5.75 -7.24
N TYR A 155 -18.25 -5.98 -5.99
CA TYR A 155 -18.08 -7.34 -5.48
C TYR A 155 -19.41 -8.12 -5.46
N ALA A 156 -20.49 -7.51 -4.99
CA ALA A 156 -21.81 -8.15 -5.00
C ALA A 156 -22.28 -8.45 -6.44
N GLU A 157 -22.10 -7.48 -7.36
CA GLU A 157 -22.41 -7.65 -8.78
C GLU A 157 -21.64 -8.82 -9.41
N ALA A 158 -20.34 -8.93 -9.10
CA ALA A 158 -19.51 -10.03 -9.60
C ALA A 158 -20.01 -11.41 -9.10
N LEU A 159 -20.43 -11.51 -7.84
CA LEU A 159 -21.02 -12.76 -7.32
C LEU A 159 -22.36 -13.11 -7.98
N GLU A 160 -23.20 -12.12 -8.27
CA GLU A 160 -24.46 -12.33 -8.99
C GLU A 160 -24.22 -12.76 -10.45
N LEU A 161 -23.19 -12.20 -11.09
CA LEU A 161 -22.77 -12.62 -12.43
C LEU A 161 -22.35 -14.10 -12.45
N VAL A 162 -21.52 -14.53 -11.49
CA VAL A 162 -21.11 -15.93 -11.33
C VAL A 162 -22.34 -16.83 -11.11
N ALA A 163 -23.30 -16.41 -10.28
CA ALA A 163 -24.51 -17.17 -10.05
C ALA A 163 -25.37 -17.31 -11.33
N SER A 164 -25.50 -16.23 -12.11
CA SER A 164 -26.23 -16.22 -13.38
C SER A 164 -25.59 -17.14 -14.41
N GLU A 165 -24.26 -17.06 -14.56
CA GLU A 165 -23.50 -17.90 -15.48
C GLU A 165 -23.58 -19.38 -15.08
N THR A 166 -23.40 -19.69 -13.79
CA THR A 166 -23.56 -21.06 -13.25
C THR A 166 -24.94 -21.59 -13.51
N SER A 167 -26.00 -20.79 -13.33
CA SER A 167 -27.38 -21.21 -13.62
C SER A 167 -27.58 -21.54 -15.09
N THR A 168 -27.03 -20.71 -15.98
CA THR A 168 -27.11 -20.93 -17.44
C THR A 168 -26.39 -22.23 -17.83
N LEU A 169 -25.20 -22.46 -17.30
CA LEU A 169 -24.43 -23.67 -17.56
C LEU A 169 -25.11 -24.94 -16.97
N PHE A 170 -25.76 -24.81 -15.82
CA PHE A 170 -26.45 -25.91 -15.17
C PHE A 170 -27.64 -26.40 -16.00
N PHE A 171 -28.42 -25.53 -16.65
CA PHE A 171 -29.58 -25.90 -17.45
C PHE A 171 -29.25 -26.30 -18.89
N ASN A 172 -28.10 -25.87 -19.45
CA ASN A 172 -27.72 -26.23 -20.80
C ASN A 172 -27.64 -27.74 -21.07
N PRO A 173 -26.96 -28.58 -20.26
CA PRO A 173 -26.93 -30.02 -20.47
C PRO A 173 -28.32 -30.68 -20.35
N VAL A 174 -29.20 -30.18 -19.46
CA VAL A 174 -30.56 -30.67 -19.30
C VAL A 174 -31.39 -30.45 -20.57
N SER A 175 -31.24 -29.29 -21.20
CA SER A 175 -31.93 -28.98 -22.48
C SER A 175 -31.49 -29.90 -23.61
N TYR A 176 -30.19 -30.21 -23.73
CA TYR A 176 -29.67 -31.14 -24.75
C TYR A 176 -30.15 -32.59 -24.53
N THR A 177 -30.20 -33.08 -23.30
CA THR A 177 -30.67 -34.43 -22.99
C THR A 177 -32.19 -34.60 -23.27
N HIS A 178 -32.99 -33.58 -22.99
CA HIS A 178 -34.42 -33.61 -23.31
C HIS A 178 -34.73 -33.48 -24.80
N LEU A 179 -33.90 -32.81 -25.58
CA LEU A 179 -34.05 -32.69 -27.03
C LEU A 179 -33.60 -33.95 -27.78
N THR A 180 -32.65 -34.72 -27.26
CA THR A 180 -32.09 -35.90 -27.95
C THR A 180 -32.82 -37.20 -27.61
N LEU A 181 -33.41 -37.35 -26.42
CA LEU A 181 -34.12 -38.55 -26.00
C LEU A 181 -35.37 -38.90 -26.86
N PRO A 182 -36.22 -37.96 -27.32
CA PRO A 182 -37.35 -38.29 -28.17
C PRO A 182 -36.97 -38.75 -29.59
N THR A 183 -35.79 -38.42 -30.07
CA THR A 183 -35.36 -38.71 -31.46
C THR A 183 -34.81 -40.12 -31.61
N ILE A 184 -34.33 -40.76 -30.53
CA ILE A 184 -33.78 -42.13 -30.54
C ILE A 184 -34.88 -43.21 -30.45
N LEU A 185 -36.07 -42.85 -30.02
CA LEU A 185 -37.21 -43.79 -29.87
C LEU A 185 -38.07 -43.91 -31.15
N ARG A 186 -37.64 -43.40 -32.29
CA ARG A 186 -38.38 -43.46 -33.59
C ARG A 186 -37.58 -44.14 -34.70
N VAL A 187 -36.84 -45.20 -34.38
CA VAL A 187 -36.27 -46.14 -35.40
C VAL A 187 -36.73 -47.53 -35.12
#